data_84073d1dab98b0a6acc9369c287546db
#
_entry.id   84073d1dab98b0a6acc9369c287546db
#
_cell.length_a   1.000
_cell.length_b   1.000
_cell.length_c   1.000
_cell.angle_alpha   90.00
_cell.angle_beta   90.00
_cell.angle_gamma   90.00
#
_symmetry.space_group_name_H-M   'P 1'
#
loop_
_entity.id
_entity.type
_entity.pdbx_description
1 polymer ?
#
loop_
_entity_poly.entity_id
_entity_poly.type
_entity_poly.pdbx_seq_one_letter_code
_entity_poly.pdbx_strand_id
1 'polypeptide(L)'
;QAGYKEIRTPQVVDRILWERSGHWEAYRENMFIVEVDEEGAKEKRINALKPMNCPCHVQVYNQGLKSYRDLPLRLAEFGSCHRYESSGSMHGLMRVRGFTQDDAHIFCTEDQIETECADFIGLLSSVYRDLGFTKFDVKLSTRPEVRVGSDEVWDKAEAALENAVRKVTNSRSLQDFSLQY
;
A
#
# COMPACT_ATOMS: atom_id res chain seq x y z
N GLN A 1 2.27 19.57 0.99
CA GLN A 1 3.04 18.47 1.62
C GLN A 1 2.21 17.58 2.56
N ALA A 2 0.93 17.81 2.77
CA ALA A 2 -0.07 16.97 3.48
C ALA A 2 0.44 16.13 4.68
N GLY A 3 1.58 16.48 5.29
CA GLY A 3 2.15 15.83 6.48
C GLY A 3 2.81 14.46 6.25
N TYR A 4 3.01 14.04 5.00
CA TYR A 4 3.75 12.81 4.70
C TYR A 4 5.25 12.99 4.88
N LYS A 5 5.88 11.98 5.49
CA LYS A 5 7.34 11.88 5.61
C LYS A 5 7.88 10.97 4.54
N GLU A 6 8.75 11.49 3.68
CA GLU A 6 9.41 10.69 2.66
C GLU A 6 10.42 9.74 3.31
N ILE A 7 10.38 8.48 2.89
CA ILE A 7 11.33 7.44 3.28
C ILE A 7 11.87 6.74 2.04
N ARG A 8 12.96 6.00 2.21
CA ARG A 8 13.51 5.10 1.18
C ARG A 8 13.83 3.77 1.81
N THR A 9 13.29 2.71 1.24
CA THR A 9 13.51 1.35 1.71
C THR A 9 14.31 0.53 0.70
N PRO A 10 15.05 -0.51 1.15
CA PRO A 10 15.84 -1.34 0.26
C PRO A 10 15.00 -2.00 -0.83
N GLN A 11 15.59 -2.20 -2.02
CA GLN A 11 14.95 -2.93 -3.12
C GLN A 11 15.12 -4.44 -3.00
N VAL A 12 16.29 -4.88 -2.52
CA VAL A 12 16.60 -6.29 -2.26
C VAL A 12 16.41 -6.54 -0.78
N VAL A 13 15.54 -7.48 -0.43
CA VAL A 13 15.09 -7.70 0.95
C VAL A 13 15.14 -9.20 1.26
N ASP A 14 15.60 -9.51 2.47
CA ASP A 14 15.72 -10.87 2.96
C ASP A 14 14.38 -11.62 2.97
N ARG A 15 14.40 -12.88 2.61
CA ARG A 15 13.26 -13.80 2.59
C ARG A 15 12.46 -13.77 3.89
N ILE A 16 13.12 -13.66 5.04
CA ILE A 16 12.48 -13.67 6.37
C ILE A 16 11.41 -12.59 6.49
N LEU A 17 11.62 -11.40 5.91
CA LEU A 17 10.60 -10.36 5.93
C LEU A 17 9.35 -10.75 5.15
N TRP A 18 9.54 -11.41 4.02
CA TRP A 18 8.44 -11.86 3.15
C TRP A 18 7.66 -13.02 3.78
N GLU A 19 8.33 -13.91 4.50
CA GLU A 19 7.69 -14.97 5.28
C GLU A 19 6.84 -14.39 6.42
N ARG A 20 7.41 -13.47 7.20
CA ARG A 20 6.70 -12.83 8.33
C ARG A 20 5.48 -12.02 7.90
N SER A 21 5.51 -11.44 6.73
CA SER A 21 4.41 -10.64 6.17
C SER A 21 3.40 -11.47 5.36
N GLY A 22 3.61 -12.79 5.22
CA GLY A 22 2.75 -13.69 4.44
C GLY A 22 2.90 -13.58 2.92
N HIS A 23 3.72 -12.66 2.42
CA HIS A 23 3.94 -12.49 0.98
C HIS A 23 4.65 -13.69 0.35
N TRP A 24 5.51 -14.38 1.11
CA TRP A 24 6.24 -15.53 0.59
C TRP A 24 5.33 -16.67 0.19
N GLU A 25 4.29 -16.95 0.96
CA GLU A 25 3.32 -18.00 0.65
C GLU A 25 2.31 -17.58 -0.41
N ALA A 26 1.78 -16.35 -0.28
CA ALA A 26 0.70 -15.88 -1.13
C ALA A 26 1.16 -15.31 -2.48
N TYR A 27 2.42 -14.87 -2.61
CA TYR A 27 2.87 -14.05 -3.72
C TYR A 27 4.22 -14.45 -4.33
N ARG A 28 4.82 -15.55 -3.86
CA ARG A 28 6.18 -15.99 -4.29
C ARG A 28 6.31 -16.13 -5.80
N GLU A 29 5.30 -16.65 -6.48
CA GLU A 29 5.33 -16.87 -7.94
C GLU A 29 5.50 -15.56 -8.72
N ASN A 30 5.11 -14.44 -8.12
CA ASN A 30 5.24 -13.11 -8.70
C ASN A 30 6.48 -12.34 -8.19
N MET A 31 7.41 -13.00 -7.49
CA MET A 31 8.61 -12.36 -6.96
C MET A 31 9.84 -12.74 -7.78
N PHE A 32 10.73 -11.76 -8.02
CA PHE A 32 12.08 -12.02 -8.48
C PHE A 32 12.94 -12.46 -7.29
N ILE A 33 13.39 -13.72 -7.31
CA ILE A 33 14.20 -14.30 -6.25
C ILE A 33 15.69 -14.06 -6.58
N VAL A 34 16.44 -13.63 -5.57
CA VAL A 34 17.88 -13.35 -5.64
C VAL A 34 18.60 -14.28 -4.66
N GLU A 35 19.35 -15.22 -5.20
CA GLU A 35 20.19 -16.11 -4.40
C GLU A 35 21.60 -15.51 -4.30
N VAL A 36 22.16 -15.48 -3.11
CA VAL A 36 23.52 -15.01 -2.85
C VAL A 36 24.33 -16.15 -2.25
N ASP A 37 25.45 -16.49 -2.90
CA ASP A 37 26.42 -17.42 -2.38
C ASP A 37 27.37 -16.67 -1.42
N GLU A 38 27.32 -17.00 -0.14
CA GLU A 38 28.25 -16.48 0.86
C GLU A 38 29.38 -17.50 1.07
N GLU A 39 30.62 -17.08 0.91
CA GLU A 39 31.80 -17.95 1.10
C GLU A 39 31.81 -18.51 2.54
N GLY A 40 31.85 -19.83 2.67
CA GLY A 40 31.81 -20.52 3.96
C GLY A 40 30.42 -20.74 4.56
N ALA A 41 29.35 -20.25 3.95
CA ALA A 41 27.99 -20.57 4.38
C ALA A 41 27.57 -21.98 3.92
N LYS A 42 26.82 -22.68 4.76
CA LYS A 42 26.29 -24.03 4.42
C LYS A 42 25.11 -23.95 3.43
N GLU A 43 24.40 -22.84 3.43
CA GLU A 43 23.22 -22.61 2.60
C GLU A 43 23.30 -21.24 1.93
N LYS A 44 22.71 -21.13 0.75
CA LYS A 44 22.58 -19.87 0.04
C LYS A 44 21.64 -18.93 0.78
N ARG A 45 21.99 -17.65 0.81
CA ARG A 45 21.10 -16.62 1.31
C ARG A 45 20.07 -16.28 0.24
N ILE A 46 18.78 -16.35 0.61
CA ILE A 46 17.67 -16.06 -0.29
C ILE A 46 17.11 -14.69 0.03
N ASN A 47 17.09 -13.84 -0.98
CA ASN A 47 16.47 -12.53 -0.96
C ASN A 47 15.44 -12.43 -2.09
N ALA A 48 14.70 -11.35 -2.14
CA ALA A 48 13.85 -11.03 -3.26
C ALA A 48 13.87 -9.52 -3.57
N LEU A 49 13.66 -9.16 -4.82
CA LEU A 49 13.31 -7.79 -5.18
C LEU A 49 11.91 -7.51 -4.64
N LYS A 50 11.73 -6.38 -3.97
CA LYS A 50 10.44 -6.06 -3.35
C LYS A 50 9.34 -5.91 -4.40
N PRO A 51 8.23 -6.65 -4.29
CA PRO A 51 7.06 -6.48 -5.14
C PRO A 51 6.12 -5.39 -4.61
N MET A 52 6.27 -5.03 -3.34
CA MET A 52 5.45 -4.05 -2.60
C MET A 52 6.31 -3.36 -1.54
N ASN A 53 5.93 -2.14 -1.14
CA ASN A 53 6.64 -1.37 -0.11
C ASN A 53 6.13 -1.67 1.31
N CYS A 54 4.92 -2.22 1.46
CA CYS A 54 4.22 -2.38 2.73
C CYS A 54 5.06 -2.99 3.86
N PRO A 55 5.71 -4.17 3.70
CA PRO A 55 6.49 -4.78 4.79
C PRO A 55 7.66 -3.93 5.22
N CYS A 56 8.29 -3.20 4.27
CA CYS A 56 9.41 -2.31 4.58
C CYS A 56 8.95 -1.09 5.37
N HIS A 57 7.81 -0.48 5.02
CA HIS A 57 7.23 0.65 5.76
C HIS A 57 6.86 0.23 7.19
N VAL A 58 6.32 -0.98 7.38
CA VAL A 58 6.06 -1.53 8.72
C VAL A 58 7.36 -1.67 9.53
N GLN A 59 8.48 -2.10 8.90
CA GLN A 59 9.77 -2.15 9.58
C GLN A 59 10.26 -0.76 9.99
N VAL A 60 10.08 0.26 9.16
CA VAL A 60 10.41 1.66 9.51
C VAL A 60 9.53 2.13 10.68
N TYR A 61 8.24 1.80 10.64
CA TYR A 61 7.32 2.11 11.74
C TYR A 61 7.77 1.45 13.05
N ASN A 62 8.25 0.21 13.01
CA ASN A 62 8.67 -0.56 14.18
C ASN A 62 10.02 -0.10 14.77
N GLN A 63 10.75 0.80 14.09
CA GLN A 63 11.99 1.35 14.64
C GLN A 63 11.73 2.33 15.78
N GLY A 64 12.38 2.09 16.93
CA GLY A 64 12.28 2.93 18.12
C GLY A 64 10.94 2.82 18.86
N LEU A 65 10.88 3.49 20.00
CA LEU A 65 9.67 3.57 20.81
C LEU A 65 8.70 4.57 20.20
N LYS A 66 7.43 4.17 20.06
CA LYS A 66 6.34 5.03 19.59
C LYS A 66 5.22 5.05 20.60
N SER A 67 4.57 6.19 20.69
CA SER A 67 3.37 6.40 21.48
C SER A 67 2.16 6.56 20.56
N TYR A 68 0.96 6.27 21.06
CA TYR A 68 -0.28 6.61 20.36
C TYR A 68 -0.40 8.11 20.03
N ARG A 69 0.35 8.96 20.75
CA ARG A 69 0.40 10.41 20.50
C ARG A 69 1.20 10.78 19.25
N ASP A 70 2.00 9.86 18.73
CA ASP A 70 2.77 10.04 17.50
C ASP A 70 1.91 9.74 16.24
N LEU A 71 0.68 9.25 16.44
CA LEU A 71 -0.27 8.94 15.39
C LEU A 71 -1.20 10.13 15.09
N PRO A 72 -1.61 10.34 13.84
CA PRO A 72 -1.29 9.51 12.68
C PRO A 72 0.14 9.75 12.17
N LEU A 73 0.82 8.68 11.78
CA LEU A 73 2.12 8.73 11.13
C LEU A 73 1.95 8.35 9.65
N ARG A 74 2.27 9.27 8.75
CA ARG A 74 2.16 9.09 7.31
C ARG A 74 3.55 8.94 6.70
N LEU A 75 3.86 7.77 6.15
CA LEU A 75 5.12 7.47 5.47
C LEU A 75 4.87 7.32 3.99
N ALA A 76 5.68 7.98 3.15
CA ALA A 76 5.56 7.91 1.70
C ALA A 76 6.90 7.56 1.05
N GLU A 77 6.86 6.86 -0.06
CA GLU A 77 8.03 6.46 -0.84
C GLU A 77 7.72 6.45 -2.34
N PHE A 78 8.60 7.04 -3.14
CA PHE A 78 8.67 6.70 -4.56
C PHE A 78 9.40 5.38 -4.70
N GLY A 79 8.67 4.29 -4.45
CA GLY A 79 9.21 2.95 -4.29
C GLY A 79 9.34 2.20 -5.62
N SER A 80 10.56 1.77 -5.96
CA SER A 80 10.78 0.90 -7.11
C SER A 80 10.41 -0.52 -6.74
N CYS A 81 9.38 -1.06 -7.39
CA CYS A 81 8.85 -2.40 -7.18
C CYS A 81 9.02 -3.26 -8.42
N HIS A 82 9.20 -4.57 -8.22
CA HIS A 82 9.39 -5.53 -9.29
C HIS A 82 8.48 -6.74 -9.09
N ARG A 83 7.73 -7.10 -10.13
CA ARG A 83 6.83 -8.25 -10.12
C ARG A 83 7.12 -9.14 -11.30
N TYR A 84 7.29 -10.42 -11.08
CA TYR A 84 7.45 -11.40 -12.15
C TYR A 84 6.09 -11.68 -12.80
N GLU A 85 5.69 -10.76 -13.65
CA GLU A 85 4.48 -10.93 -14.46
C GLU A 85 4.76 -11.91 -15.59
N SER A 86 3.81 -12.83 -15.85
CA SER A 86 3.92 -13.73 -16.98
C SER A 86 3.94 -12.94 -18.30
N SER A 87 4.66 -13.43 -19.32
CA SER A 87 4.79 -12.72 -20.59
C SER A 87 3.44 -12.46 -21.28
N GLY A 88 2.47 -13.35 -21.11
CA GLY A 88 1.13 -13.19 -21.66
C GLY A 88 0.24 -12.18 -20.92
N SER A 89 0.61 -11.75 -19.71
CA SER A 89 -0.16 -10.77 -18.93
C SER A 89 0.38 -9.36 -19.07
N MET A 90 1.52 -9.16 -19.71
CA MET A 90 2.12 -7.83 -19.89
C MET A 90 1.28 -7.00 -20.87
N HIS A 91 1.07 -5.72 -20.55
CA HIS A 91 0.22 -4.83 -21.35
C HIS A 91 0.76 -3.39 -21.39
N GLY A 92 1.54 -3.08 -22.43
CA GLY A 92 2.12 -1.74 -22.64
C GLY A 92 2.81 -1.19 -21.40
N LEU A 93 2.45 0.02 -20.99
CA LEU A 93 2.91 0.63 -19.74
C LEU A 93 2.00 0.33 -18.54
N MET A 94 0.85 -0.32 -18.77
CA MET A 94 -0.14 -0.58 -17.72
C MET A 94 0.24 -1.78 -16.85
N ARG A 95 0.92 -2.79 -17.43
CA ARG A 95 1.36 -3.97 -16.70
C ARG A 95 2.76 -4.35 -17.11
N VAL A 96 3.70 -4.04 -16.24
CA VAL A 96 5.15 -4.18 -16.45
C VAL A 96 5.80 -4.92 -15.28
N ARG A 97 7.03 -5.39 -15.47
CA ARG A 97 7.78 -6.12 -14.43
C ARG A 97 8.53 -5.22 -13.45
N GLY A 98 8.85 -4.00 -13.85
CA GLY A 98 9.51 -3.00 -12.99
C GLY A 98 8.81 -1.66 -13.12
N PHE A 99 8.46 -1.04 -12.01
CA PHE A 99 7.74 0.23 -11.96
C PHE A 99 8.02 0.97 -10.66
N THR A 100 7.78 2.27 -10.65
CA THR A 100 7.84 3.10 -9.45
C THR A 100 6.43 3.44 -9.01
N GLN A 101 6.16 3.21 -7.73
CA GLN A 101 4.91 3.62 -7.10
C GLN A 101 5.14 4.89 -6.28
N ASP A 102 4.25 5.86 -6.41
CA ASP A 102 4.01 6.87 -5.39
C ASP A 102 3.11 6.24 -4.34
N ASP A 103 3.73 5.65 -3.33
CA ASP A 103 3.08 4.79 -2.35
C ASP A 103 3.20 5.36 -0.94
N ALA A 104 2.15 5.21 -0.16
CA ALA A 104 2.12 5.68 1.21
C ALA A 104 1.41 4.69 2.14
N HIS A 105 1.86 4.67 3.41
CA HIS A 105 1.24 3.93 4.49
C HIS A 105 0.95 4.88 5.64
N ILE A 106 -0.30 4.89 6.08
CA ILE A 106 -0.78 5.70 7.18
C ILE A 106 -0.99 4.78 8.39
N PHE A 107 -0.21 5.01 9.44
CA PHE A 107 -0.36 4.34 10.71
C PHE A 107 -1.20 5.23 11.62
N CYS A 108 -2.37 4.75 12.02
CA CYS A 108 -3.34 5.53 12.79
C CYS A 108 -4.11 4.66 13.78
N THR A 109 -4.82 5.28 14.71
CA THR A 109 -5.78 4.60 15.58
C THR A 109 -7.10 4.36 14.84
N GLU A 110 -7.94 3.44 15.33
CA GLU A 110 -9.22 3.10 14.68
C GLU A 110 -10.12 4.34 14.50
N ASP A 111 -10.16 5.23 15.48
CA ASP A 111 -10.95 6.47 15.44
C ASP A 111 -10.43 7.51 14.44
N GLN A 112 -9.18 7.39 14.00
CA GLN A 112 -8.58 8.27 13.01
C GLN A 112 -8.82 7.81 11.57
N ILE A 113 -9.21 6.56 11.32
CA ILE A 113 -9.31 5.97 9.97
C ILE A 113 -10.19 6.82 9.05
N GLU A 114 -11.40 7.18 9.49
CA GLU A 114 -12.33 7.94 8.65
C GLU A 114 -11.76 9.30 8.22
N THR A 115 -11.11 10.00 9.15
CA THR A 115 -10.51 11.31 8.88
C THR A 115 -9.32 11.17 7.94
N GLU A 116 -8.43 10.20 8.18
CA GLU A 116 -7.26 9.97 7.33
C GLU A 116 -7.65 9.57 5.91
N CYS A 117 -8.67 8.73 5.75
CA CYS A 117 -9.19 8.37 4.43
C CYS A 117 -9.82 9.57 3.71
N ALA A 118 -10.59 10.40 4.42
CA ALA A 118 -11.17 11.62 3.84
C ALA A 118 -10.11 12.62 3.38
N ASP A 119 -9.07 12.84 4.20
CA ASP A 119 -7.93 13.70 3.88
C ASP A 119 -7.16 13.17 2.66
N PHE A 120 -6.94 11.86 2.59
CA PHE A 120 -6.29 11.23 1.44
C PHE A 120 -7.10 11.41 0.15
N ILE A 121 -8.42 11.19 0.18
CA ILE A 121 -9.29 11.39 -0.99
C ILE A 121 -9.27 12.86 -1.43
N GLY A 122 -9.25 13.79 -0.49
CA GLY A 122 -9.12 15.22 -0.76
C GLY A 122 -7.80 15.56 -1.47
N LEU A 123 -6.69 15.00 -0.97
CA LEU A 123 -5.36 15.15 -1.60
C LEU A 123 -5.36 14.56 -3.02
N LEU A 124 -5.84 13.33 -3.18
CA LEU A 124 -5.93 12.65 -4.48
C LEU A 124 -6.71 13.48 -5.49
N SER A 125 -7.86 14.04 -5.07
CA SER A 125 -8.70 14.89 -5.90
C SER A 125 -7.99 16.17 -6.35
N SER A 126 -7.16 16.75 -5.47
CA SER A 126 -6.38 17.95 -5.84
C SER A 126 -5.31 17.61 -6.87
N VAL A 127 -4.58 16.52 -6.67
CA VAL A 127 -3.55 16.04 -7.61
C VAL A 127 -4.15 15.74 -8.98
N TYR A 128 -5.27 15.02 -9.03
CA TYR A 128 -5.93 14.71 -10.30
C TYR A 128 -6.39 15.95 -11.04
N ARG A 129 -6.93 16.95 -10.34
CA ARG A 129 -7.28 18.25 -10.95
C ARG A 129 -6.06 18.96 -11.53
N ASP A 130 -4.96 19.00 -10.80
CA ASP A 130 -3.70 19.62 -11.26
C ASP A 130 -3.15 18.92 -12.50
N LEU A 131 -3.39 17.60 -12.64
CA LEU A 131 -3.05 16.82 -13.83
C LEU A 131 -4.09 16.93 -14.96
N GLY A 132 -5.17 17.69 -14.77
CA GLY A 132 -6.21 17.94 -15.78
C GLY A 132 -7.32 16.88 -15.83
N PHE A 133 -7.36 15.94 -14.88
CA PHE A 133 -8.47 14.99 -14.77
C PHE A 133 -9.65 15.64 -14.05
N THR A 134 -10.75 15.81 -14.76
CA THR A 134 -11.99 16.43 -14.24
C THR A 134 -13.01 15.40 -13.75
N LYS A 135 -12.88 14.16 -14.19
CA LYS A 135 -13.79 13.05 -13.83
C LYS A 135 -12.98 11.81 -13.50
N PHE A 136 -13.34 11.15 -12.42
CA PHE A 136 -12.80 9.84 -12.03
C PHE A 136 -13.81 9.09 -11.18
N ASP A 137 -13.80 7.77 -11.28
CA ASP A 137 -14.66 6.90 -10.51
C ASP A 137 -13.94 6.42 -9.26
N VAL A 138 -14.64 6.46 -8.12
CA VAL A 138 -14.17 5.85 -6.89
C VAL A 138 -15.00 4.61 -6.60
N LYS A 139 -14.30 3.48 -6.44
CA LYS A 139 -14.92 2.20 -6.12
C LYS A 139 -14.49 1.76 -4.74
N LEU A 140 -15.46 1.37 -3.93
CA LEU A 140 -15.22 0.74 -2.65
C LEU A 140 -15.00 -0.76 -2.87
N SER A 141 -13.81 -1.25 -2.52
CA SER A 141 -13.53 -2.69 -2.53
C SER A 141 -13.95 -3.29 -1.18
N THR A 142 -14.76 -4.33 -1.22
CA THR A 142 -15.17 -5.09 -0.06
C THR A 142 -14.29 -6.33 0.14
N ARG A 143 -14.40 -6.97 1.30
CA ARG A 143 -13.61 -8.16 1.66
C ARG A 143 -13.82 -9.33 0.69
N PRO A 144 -12.75 -10.05 0.31
CA PRO A 144 -12.85 -11.29 -0.45
C PRO A 144 -13.28 -12.47 0.45
N GLU A 145 -13.71 -13.58 -0.16
CA GLU A 145 -14.05 -14.81 0.58
C GLU A 145 -12.85 -15.33 1.39
N VAL A 146 -11.68 -15.39 0.76
CA VAL A 146 -10.41 -15.79 1.41
C VAL A 146 -9.69 -14.52 1.88
N ARG A 147 -9.61 -14.35 3.20
CA ARG A 147 -9.05 -13.16 3.83
C ARG A 147 -8.38 -13.48 5.16
N VAL A 148 -7.58 -12.55 5.64
CA VAL A 148 -6.96 -12.57 6.97
C VAL A 148 -7.67 -11.54 7.85
N GLY A 149 -7.87 -11.86 9.14
CA GLY A 149 -8.57 -11.02 10.10
C GLY A 149 -10.00 -11.49 10.38
N SER A 150 -10.56 -11.02 11.50
CA SER A 150 -11.93 -11.35 11.89
C SER A 150 -12.96 -10.51 11.14
N ASP A 151 -14.20 -10.98 11.10
CA ASP A 151 -15.29 -10.26 10.44
C ASP A 151 -15.55 -8.89 11.09
N GLU A 152 -15.41 -8.79 12.42
CA GLU A 152 -15.59 -7.51 13.13
C GLU A 152 -14.56 -6.44 12.71
N VAL A 153 -13.30 -6.86 12.43
CA VAL A 153 -12.27 -5.94 11.93
C VAL A 153 -12.60 -5.47 10.53
N TRP A 154 -13.06 -6.39 9.67
CA TRP A 154 -13.49 -6.06 8.32
C TRP A 154 -14.71 -5.16 8.30
N ASP A 155 -15.72 -5.45 9.13
CA ASP A 155 -16.94 -4.63 9.24
C ASP A 155 -16.60 -3.18 9.62
N LYS A 156 -15.71 -2.99 10.60
CA LYS A 156 -15.24 -1.65 11.00
C LYS A 156 -14.48 -0.94 9.89
N ALA A 157 -13.57 -1.65 9.21
CA ALA A 157 -12.75 -1.06 8.15
C ALA A 157 -13.60 -0.65 6.95
N GLU A 158 -14.50 -1.52 6.49
CA GLU A 158 -15.41 -1.23 5.38
C GLU A 158 -16.35 -0.07 5.70
N ALA A 159 -16.94 -0.04 6.91
CA ALA A 159 -17.78 1.04 7.35
C ALA A 159 -17.02 2.39 7.43
N ALA A 160 -15.80 2.39 7.93
CA ALA A 160 -14.98 3.59 8.00
C ALA A 160 -14.62 4.13 6.61
N LEU A 161 -14.28 3.24 5.66
CA LEU A 161 -14.00 3.61 4.27
C LEU A 161 -15.27 4.17 3.58
N GLU A 162 -16.41 3.50 3.75
CA GLU A 162 -17.69 3.96 3.18
C GLU A 162 -18.07 5.35 3.72
N ASN A 163 -17.95 5.56 5.03
CA ASN A 163 -18.24 6.85 5.67
C ASN A 163 -17.31 7.95 5.15
N ALA A 164 -16.01 7.66 5.01
CA ALA A 164 -15.04 8.60 4.47
C ALA A 164 -15.39 9.02 3.03
N VAL A 165 -15.72 8.04 2.17
CA VAL A 165 -16.12 8.31 0.78
C VAL A 165 -17.42 9.15 0.75
N ARG A 166 -18.44 8.76 1.50
CA ARG A 166 -19.72 9.53 1.59
C ARG A 166 -19.51 10.95 2.08
N LYS A 167 -18.66 11.15 3.06
CA LYS A 167 -18.34 12.47 3.62
C LYS A 167 -17.70 13.39 2.56
N VAL A 168 -16.79 12.86 1.77
CA VAL A 168 -16.12 13.62 0.71
C VAL A 168 -17.04 13.87 -0.49
N THR A 169 -17.88 12.89 -0.87
CA THR A 169 -18.84 13.05 -1.97
C THR A 169 -19.96 14.03 -1.66
N ASN A 170 -20.42 14.09 -0.41
CA ASN A 170 -21.42 15.03 0.04
C ASN A 170 -20.86 16.47 0.24
N SER A 171 -19.55 16.62 0.38
CA SER A 171 -18.92 17.94 0.35
C SER A 171 -18.86 18.43 -1.10
N ARG A 172 -19.31 19.70 -1.35
CA ARG A 172 -19.41 20.33 -2.69
C ARG A 172 -18.16 20.27 -3.58
N SER A 173 -17.06 19.68 -3.09
CA SER A 173 -15.79 19.56 -3.81
C SER A 173 -15.74 18.41 -4.81
N LEU A 174 -16.71 17.48 -4.83
CA LEU A 174 -16.71 16.28 -5.65
C LEU A 174 -18.12 15.97 -6.19
N GLN A 175 -18.72 16.91 -6.94
CA GLN A 175 -20.08 16.74 -7.49
C GLN A 175 -20.21 15.65 -8.59
N ASP A 176 -19.11 15.09 -9.06
CA ASP A 176 -19.08 14.08 -10.14
C ASP A 176 -18.72 12.67 -9.64
N PHE A 177 -18.95 12.38 -8.37
CA PHE A 177 -18.62 11.09 -7.75
C PHE A 177 -19.79 10.12 -7.81
N SER A 178 -19.60 8.95 -8.38
CA SER A 178 -20.48 7.80 -8.22
C SER A 178 -19.84 6.74 -7.33
N LEU A 179 -20.48 6.38 -6.21
CA LEU A 179 -20.08 5.23 -5.42
C LEU A 179 -20.56 3.97 -6.14
N GLN A 180 -19.61 3.11 -6.54
CA GLN A 180 -19.91 1.79 -7.09
C GLN A 180 -19.43 0.74 -6.07
N TYR A 181 -20.29 -0.25 -5.78
CA TYR A 181 -20.01 -1.40 -4.92
C TYR A 181 -19.47 -2.57 -5.73
#